data_9957ce1ce1926f8646d70e1ee7867987
#
_entry.id   9957ce1ce1926f8646d70e1ee7867987
#
_cell.length_a   1.000
_cell.length_b   1.000
_cell.length_c   1.000
_cell.angle_alpha   90.00
_cell.angle_beta   90.00
_cell.angle_gamma   90.00
#
_symmetry.space_group_name_H-M   'P 1'
#
loop_
_entity.id
_entity.type
_entity.pdbx_description
1 polymer ?
#
loop_
_entity_poly.entity_id
_entity_poly.type
_entity_poly.pdbx_seq_one_letter_code
_entity_poly.pdbx_strand_id
1 'polypeptide(L)'
;MNRKAVVLGGTGLIGGELIKLLVKNNSYSEIRILGRRNVDIASSKIRFYKVDMENLQQHESLFEVDVVFCCLGTTIKTAGTKEGFRKVDYEMVMNAAKNAEKYVKKFILISSLGANANASNFYLKTKGEVEKMVLETKIESISILRPSILYGNRVEKRSGEKVGIAFMKFATPILQGSLKKYRGIEARTVAEAMVIYDLEEKKGKFIYESLEIENLVKNN
;
A
#
# COMPACT_ATOMS: atom_id res chain seq x y z
N MET A 1 10.89 -2.60 -20.76
CA MET A 1 9.62 -1.84 -20.77
C MET A 1 9.85 -0.51 -20.07
N ASN A 2 9.28 0.60 -20.53
CA ASN A 2 9.43 1.92 -19.91
C ASN A 2 8.17 2.26 -19.10
N ARG A 3 7.94 1.53 -18.01
CA ARG A 3 6.74 1.73 -17.18
C ARG A 3 6.83 3.02 -16.37
N LYS A 4 5.70 3.68 -16.22
CA LYS A 4 5.49 4.83 -15.33
C LYS A 4 4.61 4.41 -14.17
N ALA A 5 4.96 4.85 -12.97
CA ALA A 5 4.23 4.52 -11.75
C ALA A 5 3.89 5.76 -10.94
N VAL A 6 2.71 5.77 -10.32
CA VAL A 6 2.38 6.67 -9.21
C VAL A 6 2.54 5.92 -7.90
N VAL A 7 3.16 6.55 -6.92
CA VAL A 7 3.25 6.06 -5.54
C VAL A 7 2.62 7.06 -4.60
N LEU A 8 1.58 6.62 -3.91
CA LEU A 8 0.90 7.36 -2.83
C LEU A 8 1.35 6.79 -1.48
N GLY A 9 1.64 7.64 -0.51
CA GLY A 9 2.14 7.19 0.79
C GLY A 9 3.64 6.82 0.78
N GLY A 10 4.43 7.41 -0.10
CA GLY A 10 5.87 7.12 -0.29
C GLY A 10 6.75 7.31 0.95
N THR A 11 6.35 8.15 1.91
CA THR A 11 7.07 8.34 3.19
C THR A 11 6.71 7.29 4.25
N GLY A 12 5.75 6.40 3.94
CA GLY A 12 5.36 5.30 4.81
C GLY A 12 6.36 4.14 4.79
N LEU A 13 6.15 3.16 5.68
CA LEU A 13 7.03 2.00 5.84
C LEU A 13 7.13 1.17 4.54
N ILE A 14 5.98 0.79 3.96
CA ILE A 14 5.94 0.02 2.71
C ILE A 14 6.30 0.92 1.52
N GLY A 15 5.73 2.14 1.45
CA GLY A 15 5.96 3.04 0.32
C GLY A 15 7.43 3.42 0.15
N GLY A 16 8.17 3.62 1.25
CA GLY A 16 9.61 3.88 1.21
C GLY A 16 10.42 2.70 0.67
N GLU A 17 10.12 1.46 1.10
CA GLU A 17 10.75 0.25 0.55
C GLU A 17 10.38 0.04 -0.92
N LEU A 18 9.11 0.26 -1.29
CA LEU A 18 8.64 0.17 -2.66
C LEU A 18 9.41 1.12 -3.60
N ILE A 19 9.55 2.39 -3.22
CA ILE A 19 10.29 3.36 -4.04
C ILE A 19 11.74 2.92 -4.27
N LYS A 20 12.43 2.39 -3.25
CA LYS A 20 13.78 1.85 -3.38
C LYS A 20 13.86 0.71 -4.39
N LEU A 21 12.85 -0.17 -4.42
CA LEU A 21 12.75 -1.28 -5.36
C LEU A 21 12.48 -0.77 -6.78
N LEU A 22 11.51 0.14 -6.96
CA LEU A 22 11.17 0.72 -8.26
C LEU A 22 12.35 1.47 -8.89
N VAL A 23 13.11 2.23 -8.09
CA VAL A 23 14.32 2.94 -8.57
C VAL A 23 15.35 1.98 -9.15
N LYS A 24 15.57 0.84 -8.49
CA LYS A 24 16.54 -0.18 -8.92
C LYS A 24 16.04 -1.04 -10.09
N ASN A 25 14.74 -1.10 -10.31
CA ASN A 25 14.15 -1.95 -11.34
C ASN A 25 14.15 -1.23 -12.70
N ASN A 26 14.80 -1.84 -13.70
CA ASN A 26 14.93 -1.28 -15.04
C ASN A 26 13.61 -1.26 -15.84
N SER A 27 12.57 -1.94 -15.38
CA SER A 27 11.25 -1.87 -16.00
C SER A 27 10.56 -0.52 -15.82
N TYR A 28 10.97 0.28 -14.81
CA TYR A 28 10.39 1.59 -14.53
C TYR A 28 11.30 2.72 -14.98
N SER A 29 10.74 3.65 -15.76
CA SER A 29 11.44 4.85 -16.26
C SER A 29 11.08 6.11 -15.46
N GLU A 30 9.87 6.17 -14.88
CA GLU A 30 9.38 7.32 -14.12
C GLU A 30 8.56 6.86 -12.92
N ILE A 31 8.83 7.48 -11.76
CA ILE A 31 8.15 7.23 -10.48
C ILE A 31 7.62 8.56 -9.98
N ARG A 32 6.33 8.80 -10.13
CA ARG A 32 5.65 9.98 -9.61
C ARG A 32 5.25 9.75 -8.16
N ILE A 33 5.84 10.50 -7.25
CA ILE A 33 5.50 10.44 -5.82
C ILE A 33 4.53 11.57 -5.53
N LEU A 34 3.29 11.25 -5.19
CA LEU A 34 2.27 12.22 -4.84
C LEU A 34 2.08 12.25 -3.32
N GLY A 35 2.21 13.42 -2.71
CA GLY A 35 2.05 13.55 -1.27
C GLY A 35 2.40 14.91 -0.71
N ARG A 36 2.39 15.02 0.61
CA ARG A 36 2.66 16.27 1.34
C ARG A 36 4.16 16.56 1.47
N ARG A 37 5.00 15.53 1.48
CA ARG A 37 6.46 15.59 1.70
C ARG A 37 7.17 14.71 0.70
N ASN A 38 8.34 15.17 0.24
CA ASN A 38 9.22 14.37 -0.60
C ASN A 38 9.85 13.21 0.19
N VAL A 39 10.40 12.26 -0.53
CA VAL A 39 11.21 11.17 0.03
C VAL A 39 12.69 11.52 -0.09
N ASP A 40 13.48 11.03 0.86
CA ASP A 40 14.95 11.20 0.85
C ASP A 40 15.61 10.04 0.07
N ILE A 41 15.31 10.00 -1.25
CA ILE A 41 15.88 9.02 -2.18
C ILE A 41 16.24 9.77 -3.46
N ALA A 42 17.54 9.88 -3.74
CA ALA A 42 18.03 10.50 -4.95
C ALA A 42 17.95 9.55 -6.15
N SER A 43 17.22 9.93 -7.19
CA SER A 43 17.17 9.19 -8.46
C SER A 43 16.61 10.05 -9.58
N SER A 44 17.18 9.93 -10.78
CA SER A 44 16.67 10.60 -11.98
C SER A 44 15.28 10.11 -12.42
N LYS A 45 14.85 8.93 -11.95
CA LYS A 45 13.52 8.38 -12.21
C LYS A 45 12.42 9.04 -11.36
N ILE A 46 12.76 9.66 -10.22
CA ILE A 46 11.77 10.21 -9.28
C ILE A 46 11.31 11.60 -9.71
N ARG A 47 10.00 11.79 -9.67
CA ARG A 47 9.33 13.10 -9.79
C ARG A 47 8.39 13.26 -8.59
N PHE A 48 8.70 14.21 -7.72
CA PHE A 48 7.84 14.51 -6.58
C PHE A 48 6.85 15.62 -6.91
N TYR A 49 5.59 15.39 -6.56
CA TYR A 49 4.51 16.34 -6.68
C TYR A 49 3.87 16.57 -5.32
N LYS A 50 3.94 17.81 -4.83
CA LYS A 50 3.23 18.20 -3.62
C LYS A 50 1.76 18.42 -4.01
N VAL A 51 0.89 17.53 -3.52
CA VAL A 51 -0.53 17.55 -3.85
C VAL A 51 -1.39 17.57 -2.58
N ASP A 52 -2.55 18.19 -2.69
CA ASP A 52 -3.61 18.01 -1.72
C ASP A 52 -4.36 16.71 -2.02
N MET A 53 -4.24 15.74 -1.12
CA MET A 53 -4.85 14.41 -1.28
C MET A 53 -6.39 14.44 -1.23
N GLU A 54 -6.99 15.51 -0.75
CA GLU A 54 -8.43 15.72 -0.73
C GLU A 54 -8.96 16.20 -2.09
N ASN A 55 -8.12 16.91 -2.84
CA ASN A 55 -8.43 17.54 -4.13
C ASN A 55 -7.62 16.93 -5.29
N LEU A 56 -7.42 15.61 -5.30
CA LEU A 56 -6.64 14.92 -6.34
C LEU A 56 -7.19 15.11 -7.76
N GLN A 57 -8.48 15.41 -7.91
CA GLN A 57 -9.09 15.70 -9.22
C GLN A 57 -8.44 16.92 -9.91
N GLN A 58 -7.81 17.82 -9.20
CA GLN A 58 -7.05 18.95 -9.79
C GLN A 58 -5.72 18.50 -10.41
N HIS A 59 -5.34 17.23 -10.18
CA HIS A 59 -4.06 16.65 -10.59
C HIS A 59 -4.26 15.38 -11.42
N GLU A 60 -5.36 15.26 -12.15
CA GLU A 60 -5.71 14.03 -12.90
C GLU A 60 -4.61 13.58 -13.87
N SER A 61 -3.95 14.51 -14.56
CA SER A 61 -2.88 14.19 -15.51
C SER A 61 -1.67 13.49 -14.87
N LEU A 62 -1.50 13.60 -13.55
CA LEU A 62 -0.45 12.86 -12.83
C LEU A 62 -0.73 11.35 -12.80
N PHE A 63 -1.97 10.92 -13.06
CA PHE A 63 -2.38 9.52 -13.12
C PHE A 63 -2.25 8.89 -14.53
N GLU A 64 -1.77 9.62 -15.52
CA GLU A 64 -1.40 9.07 -16.85
C GLU A 64 -0.13 8.23 -16.74
N VAL A 65 -0.28 7.03 -16.18
CA VAL A 65 0.79 6.06 -15.86
C VAL A 65 0.30 4.63 -16.07
N ASP A 66 1.20 3.66 -16.01
CA ASP A 66 0.85 2.23 -16.17
C ASP A 66 0.23 1.64 -14.90
N VAL A 67 0.66 2.11 -13.71
CA VAL A 67 0.25 1.56 -12.43
C VAL A 67 0.19 2.62 -11.33
N VAL A 68 -0.78 2.47 -10.42
CA VAL A 68 -0.84 3.21 -9.15
C VAL A 68 -0.61 2.26 -7.99
N PHE A 69 0.39 2.57 -7.18
CA PHE A 69 0.67 1.94 -5.90
C PHE A 69 0.13 2.81 -4.76
N CYS A 70 -0.93 2.36 -4.11
CA CYS A 70 -1.55 3.07 -3.00
C CYS A 70 -1.10 2.48 -1.66
N CYS A 71 -0.08 3.10 -1.07
CA CYS A 71 0.44 2.79 0.27
C CYS A 71 -0.07 3.78 1.32
N LEU A 72 -1.20 4.47 1.06
CA LEU A 72 -1.84 5.35 2.03
C LEU A 72 -2.36 4.54 3.21
N GLY A 73 -2.17 5.07 4.40
CA GLY A 73 -2.70 4.51 5.61
C GLY A 73 -2.12 5.19 6.85
N THR A 74 -2.93 5.22 7.90
CA THR A 74 -2.53 5.74 9.19
C THR A 74 -3.01 4.81 10.31
N THR A 75 -2.92 5.24 11.54
CA THR A 75 -3.55 4.58 12.68
C THR A 75 -4.49 5.59 13.35
N ILE A 76 -5.50 5.12 14.07
CA ILE A 76 -6.41 6.00 14.84
C ILE A 76 -5.60 6.88 15.78
N LYS A 77 -4.56 6.32 16.42
CA LYS A 77 -3.65 7.08 17.29
C LYS A 77 -2.90 8.20 16.57
N THR A 78 -2.44 7.95 15.35
CA THR A 78 -1.70 8.96 14.56
C THR A 78 -2.64 9.99 13.94
N ALA A 79 -3.83 9.57 13.55
CA ALA A 79 -4.86 10.46 13.00
C ALA A 79 -5.53 11.33 14.09
N GLY A 80 -5.44 10.94 15.35
CA GLY A 80 -6.04 11.62 16.50
C GLY A 80 -7.51 11.26 16.73
N THR A 81 -8.29 11.11 15.66
CA THR A 81 -9.72 10.79 15.73
C THR A 81 -10.12 9.70 14.74
N LYS A 82 -11.31 9.13 14.89
CA LYS A 82 -11.89 8.18 13.93
C LYS A 82 -12.17 8.85 12.58
N GLU A 83 -12.59 10.09 12.59
CA GLU A 83 -12.85 10.91 11.40
C GLU A 83 -11.53 11.16 10.65
N GLY A 84 -10.48 11.56 11.37
CA GLY A 84 -9.14 11.72 10.79
C GLY A 84 -8.58 10.44 10.20
N PHE A 85 -8.83 9.30 10.85
CA PHE A 85 -8.48 7.98 10.31
C PHE A 85 -9.26 7.68 9.01
N ARG A 86 -10.59 7.86 9.02
CA ARG A 86 -11.45 7.63 7.85
C ARG A 86 -11.06 8.52 6.67
N LYS A 87 -10.72 9.77 6.93
CA LYS A 87 -10.23 10.71 5.93
C LYS A 87 -9.02 10.17 5.15
N VAL A 88 -8.03 9.59 5.87
CA VAL A 88 -6.81 9.06 5.23
C VAL A 88 -7.05 7.67 4.63
N ASP A 89 -7.64 6.75 5.39
CA ASP A 89 -7.72 5.33 5.06
C ASP A 89 -8.92 4.96 4.18
N TYR A 90 -9.87 5.88 4.01
CA TYR A 90 -11.03 5.69 3.14
C TYR A 90 -11.10 6.78 2.06
N GLU A 91 -11.26 8.06 2.44
CA GLU A 91 -11.58 9.11 1.48
C GLU A 91 -10.43 9.38 0.51
N MET A 92 -9.19 9.53 1.01
CA MET A 92 -8.02 9.78 0.17
C MET A 92 -7.72 8.57 -0.74
N VAL A 93 -7.89 7.33 -0.24
CA VAL A 93 -7.71 6.11 -1.04
C VAL A 93 -8.76 6.02 -2.14
N MET A 94 -10.03 6.32 -1.82
CA MET A 94 -11.11 6.32 -2.79
C MET A 94 -10.90 7.41 -3.86
N ASN A 95 -10.48 8.62 -3.46
CA ASN A 95 -10.15 9.68 -4.41
C ASN A 95 -9.02 9.26 -5.36
N ALA A 96 -7.99 8.59 -4.84
CA ALA A 96 -6.91 8.07 -5.66
C ALA A 96 -7.40 7.01 -6.66
N ALA A 97 -8.25 6.08 -6.23
CA ALA A 97 -8.79 5.03 -7.11
C ALA A 97 -9.70 5.62 -8.20
N LYS A 98 -10.55 6.60 -7.88
CA LYS A 98 -11.41 7.29 -8.85
C LYS A 98 -10.61 8.07 -9.91
N ASN A 99 -9.53 8.76 -9.51
CA ASN A 99 -8.65 9.43 -10.47
C ASN A 99 -7.88 8.41 -11.32
N ALA A 100 -7.41 7.33 -10.71
CA ALA A 100 -6.72 6.25 -11.40
C ALA A 100 -7.60 5.55 -12.45
N GLU A 101 -8.90 5.36 -12.17
CA GLU A 101 -9.86 4.66 -13.03
C GLU A 101 -9.90 5.18 -14.48
N LYS A 102 -9.60 6.45 -14.69
CA LYS A 102 -9.63 7.09 -16.01
C LYS A 102 -8.40 6.75 -16.87
N TYR A 103 -7.28 6.40 -16.26
CA TYR A 103 -5.97 6.40 -16.94
C TYR A 103 -5.22 5.08 -16.79
N VAL A 104 -5.33 4.39 -15.65
CA VAL A 104 -4.45 3.27 -15.35
C VAL A 104 -5.12 1.92 -15.60
N LYS A 105 -4.30 0.94 -15.97
CA LYS A 105 -4.74 -0.46 -16.08
C LYS A 105 -4.60 -1.21 -14.77
N LYS A 106 -3.71 -0.77 -13.88
CA LYS A 106 -3.42 -1.47 -12.61
C LYS A 106 -3.46 -0.56 -11.40
N PHE A 107 -4.10 -1.04 -10.34
CA PHE A 107 -4.14 -0.39 -9.02
C PHE A 107 -3.80 -1.41 -7.94
N ILE A 108 -2.77 -1.11 -7.15
CA ILE A 108 -2.30 -2.00 -6.08
C ILE A 108 -2.46 -1.28 -4.75
N LEU A 109 -3.32 -1.83 -3.88
CA LEU A 109 -3.71 -1.23 -2.60
C LEU A 109 -3.12 -2.01 -1.43
N ILE A 110 -2.57 -1.31 -0.45
CA ILE A 110 -2.26 -1.87 0.87
C ILE A 110 -3.46 -1.68 1.79
N SER A 111 -3.97 -2.80 2.25
CA SER A 111 -5.05 -2.88 3.23
C SER A 111 -4.56 -3.51 4.55
N SER A 112 -5.33 -4.36 5.18
CA SER A 112 -4.99 -5.04 6.44
C SER A 112 -5.63 -6.41 6.53
N LEU A 113 -4.93 -7.36 7.11
CA LEU A 113 -5.51 -8.66 7.48
C LEU A 113 -6.78 -8.46 8.31
N GLY A 114 -7.84 -9.18 7.95
CA GLY A 114 -9.14 -9.10 8.62
C GLY A 114 -10.02 -7.93 8.17
N ALA A 115 -9.65 -7.15 7.14
CA ALA A 115 -10.50 -6.11 6.56
C ALA A 115 -11.85 -6.71 6.13
N ASN A 116 -12.96 -6.12 6.64
CA ASN A 116 -14.33 -6.58 6.35
C ASN A 116 -15.31 -5.43 6.60
N ALA A 117 -16.08 -5.06 5.58
CA ALA A 117 -17.06 -3.97 5.65
C ALA A 117 -18.15 -4.19 6.73
N ASN A 118 -18.38 -5.44 7.12
CA ASN A 118 -19.34 -5.81 8.17
C ASN A 118 -18.70 -6.00 9.56
N ALA A 119 -17.41 -5.72 9.72
CA ALA A 119 -16.75 -5.87 11.01
C ALA A 119 -17.31 -4.90 12.05
N SER A 120 -17.41 -5.35 13.31
CA SER A 120 -17.74 -4.50 14.45
C SER A 120 -16.58 -3.56 14.83
N ASN A 121 -15.35 -3.98 14.57
CA ASN A 121 -14.17 -3.17 14.78
C ASN A 121 -14.09 -2.05 13.73
N PHE A 122 -14.06 -0.80 14.18
CA PHE A 122 -14.06 0.39 13.30
C PHE A 122 -12.91 0.41 12.29
N TYR A 123 -11.69 0.03 12.70
CA TYR A 123 -10.52 -0.01 11.81
C TYR A 123 -10.73 -1.02 10.67
N LEU A 124 -11.09 -2.26 11.02
CA LEU A 124 -11.31 -3.34 10.04
C LEU A 124 -12.50 -3.06 9.13
N LYS A 125 -13.56 -2.44 9.69
CA LYS A 125 -14.73 -2.00 8.93
C LYS A 125 -14.34 -0.96 7.88
N THR A 126 -13.63 0.09 8.27
CA THR A 126 -13.18 1.15 7.34
C THR A 126 -12.30 0.58 6.23
N LYS A 127 -11.37 -0.34 6.57
CA LYS A 127 -10.54 -1.02 5.57
C LYS A 127 -11.38 -1.87 4.61
N GLY A 128 -12.35 -2.62 5.11
CA GLY A 128 -13.25 -3.41 4.26
C GLY A 128 -14.16 -2.55 3.37
N GLU A 129 -14.63 -1.42 3.88
CA GLU A 129 -15.44 -0.47 3.12
C GLU A 129 -14.65 0.11 1.94
N VAL A 130 -13.40 0.55 2.15
CA VAL A 130 -12.58 1.12 1.08
C VAL A 130 -12.19 0.05 0.05
N GLU A 131 -11.88 -1.17 0.48
CA GLU A 131 -11.62 -2.28 -0.45
C GLU A 131 -12.81 -2.52 -1.38
N LYS A 132 -14.02 -2.58 -0.83
CA LYS A 132 -15.25 -2.74 -1.60
C LYS A 132 -15.38 -1.64 -2.66
N MET A 133 -15.21 -0.37 -2.27
CA MET A 133 -15.29 0.77 -3.19
C MET A 133 -14.22 0.73 -4.29
N VAL A 134 -12.99 0.34 -3.95
CA VAL A 134 -11.90 0.20 -4.94
C VAL A 134 -12.22 -0.94 -5.92
N LEU A 135 -12.73 -2.07 -5.43
CA LEU A 135 -13.14 -3.20 -6.26
C LEU A 135 -14.33 -2.88 -7.20
N GLU A 136 -15.15 -1.89 -6.90
CA GLU A 136 -16.27 -1.44 -7.75
C GLU A 136 -15.80 -0.54 -8.91
N THR A 137 -14.56 -0.05 -8.92
CA THR A 137 -14.01 0.74 -10.04
C THR A 137 -13.85 -0.10 -11.30
N LYS A 138 -13.76 0.58 -12.46
CA LYS A 138 -13.56 -0.06 -13.78
C LYS A 138 -12.10 -0.35 -14.11
N ILE A 139 -11.18 -0.20 -13.15
CA ILE A 139 -9.76 -0.52 -13.35
C ILE A 139 -9.63 -2.01 -13.70
N GLU A 140 -8.89 -2.30 -14.77
CA GLU A 140 -8.79 -3.64 -15.36
C GLU A 140 -8.14 -4.67 -14.42
N SER A 141 -7.16 -4.24 -13.63
CA SER A 141 -6.42 -5.10 -12.69
C SER A 141 -6.29 -4.42 -11.34
N ILE A 142 -6.85 -5.04 -10.30
CA ILE A 142 -6.79 -4.55 -8.93
C ILE A 142 -6.20 -5.65 -8.05
N SER A 143 -5.11 -5.33 -7.33
CA SER A 143 -4.51 -6.21 -6.32
C SER A 143 -4.58 -5.56 -4.95
N ILE A 144 -5.27 -6.17 -4.01
CA ILE A 144 -5.37 -5.71 -2.62
C ILE A 144 -4.52 -6.63 -1.75
N LEU A 145 -3.49 -6.06 -1.12
CA LEU A 145 -2.63 -6.78 -0.20
C LEU A 145 -3.08 -6.51 1.23
N ARG A 146 -3.41 -7.57 1.96
CA ARG A 146 -3.82 -7.57 3.37
C ARG A 146 -2.69 -8.09 4.26
N PRO A 147 -1.62 -7.31 4.48
CA PRO A 147 -0.56 -7.74 5.39
C PRO A 147 -1.09 -7.83 6.82
N SER A 148 -0.48 -8.71 7.60
CA SER A 148 -0.61 -8.78 9.04
C SER A 148 0.17 -7.63 9.71
N ILE A 149 0.71 -7.84 10.91
CA ILE A 149 1.52 -6.84 11.60
C ILE A 149 2.82 -6.59 10.83
N LEU A 150 3.00 -5.35 10.38
CA LEU A 150 4.17 -4.93 9.63
C LEU A 150 5.35 -4.63 10.55
N TYR A 151 6.54 -5.08 10.14
CA TYR A 151 7.80 -4.65 10.75
C TYR A 151 8.81 -4.23 9.67
N GLY A 152 9.82 -3.45 10.06
CA GLY A 152 10.87 -2.93 9.17
C GLY A 152 11.50 -1.67 9.71
N ASN A 153 12.52 -1.17 9.01
CA ASN A 153 13.20 0.06 9.38
C ASN A 153 12.40 1.28 8.89
N ARG A 154 11.85 2.06 9.82
CA ARG A 154 11.20 3.34 9.52
C ARG A 154 12.16 4.50 9.65
N VAL A 155 12.08 5.44 8.70
CA VAL A 155 12.75 6.74 8.81
C VAL A 155 12.09 7.57 9.93
N GLU A 156 10.76 7.50 10.07
CA GLU A 156 10.03 8.14 11.18
C GLU A 156 9.60 7.10 12.23
N LYS A 157 10.14 7.20 13.44
CA LYS A 157 9.77 6.34 14.59
C LYS A 157 8.36 6.70 15.08
N ARG A 158 7.38 5.81 14.89
CA ARG A 158 6.10 5.91 15.60
C ARG A 158 6.26 5.38 17.04
N SER A 159 5.74 6.14 18.02
CA SER A 159 5.76 5.73 19.43
C SER A 159 5.05 4.37 19.61
N GLY A 160 5.72 3.38 20.20
CA GLY A 160 5.17 2.04 20.48
C GLY A 160 5.64 0.91 19.55
N GLU A 161 6.34 1.18 18.44
CA GLU A 161 6.80 0.13 17.51
C GLU A 161 7.85 -0.83 18.10
N LYS A 162 8.73 -0.34 18.99
CA LYS A 162 9.76 -1.20 19.61
C LYS A 162 9.16 -2.33 20.43
N VAL A 163 8.03 -2.08 21.11
CA VAL A 163 7.34 -3.09 21.94
C VAL A 163 6.64 -4.13 21.05
N GLY A 164 6.02 -3.68 19.94
CA GLY A 164 5.35 -4.57 18.99
C GLY A 164 6.32 -5.52 18.28
N ILE A 165 7.49 -5.03 17.84
CA ILE A 165 8.51 -5.84 17.16
C ILE A 165 9.12 -6.88 18.11
N ALA A 166 9.42 -6.51 19.36
CA ALA A 166 9.93 -7.44 20.36
C ALA A 166 8.91 -8.54 20.67
N PHE A 167 7.64 -8.18 20.91
CA PHE A 167 6.57 -9.13 21.15
C PHE A 167 6.37 -10.10 19.99
N MET A 168 6.42 -9.64 18.76
CA MET A 168 6.27 -10.47 17.55
C MET A 168 7.41 -11.47 17.38
N LYS A 169 8.65 -11.11 17.69
CA LYS A 169 9.79 -12.05 17.67
C LYS A 169 9.58 -13.20 18.66
N PHE A 170 9.00 -12.94 19.83
CA PHE A 170 8.68 -13.97 20.82
C PHE A 170 7.43 -14.79 20.47
N ALA A 171 6.42 -14.21 19.83
CA ALA A 171 5.19 -14.89 19.44
C ALA A 171 5.33 -15.75 18.17
N THR A 172 6.29 -15.45 17.30
CA THR A 172 6.49 -16.14 16.02
C THR A 172 6.62 -17.68 16.14
N PRO A 173 7.35 -18.26 17.11
CA PRO A 173 7.43 -19.71 17.25
C PRO A 173 6.10 -20.39 17.63
N ILE A 174 5.23 -19.67 18.32
CA ILE A 174 3.94 -20.16 18.81
C ILE A 174 2.86 -20.14 17.71
N LEU A 175 2.98 -19.22 16.75
CA LEU A 175 2.04 -19.06 15.64
C LEU A 175 2.33 -20.07 14.53
N GLN A 176 1.86 -21.32 14.70
CA GLN A 176 2.01 -22.44 13.73
C GLN A 176 0.64 -22.81 13.12
N GLY A 177 0.64 -23.64 12.07
CA GLY A 177 -0.57 -24.09 11.40
C GLY A 177 -1.41 -22.94 10.86
N SER A 178 -2.70 -22.91 11.16
CA SER A 178 -3.66 -21.87 10.75
C SER A 178 -3.36 -20.48 11.33
N LEU A 179 -2.57 -20.39 12.40
CA LEU A 179 -2.16 -19.13 13.02
C LEU A 179 -0.97 -18.46 12.33
N LYS A 180 -0.34 -19.10 11.37
CA LYS A 180 0.78 -18.51 10.58
C LYS A 180 0.41 -17.19 9.93
N LYS A 181 -0.84 -17.01 9.51
CA LYS A 181 -1.32 -15.78 8.88
C LYS A 181 -1.24 -14.52 9.78
N TYR A 182 -1.13 -14.69 11.10
CA TYR A 182 -0.97 -13.60 12.08
C TYR A 182 0.49 -13.27 12.39
N ARG A 183 1.46 -14.02 11.85
CA ARG A 183 2.87 -13.66 11.98
C ARG A 183 3.13 -12.29 11.36
N GLY A 184 4.07 -11.56 11.95
CA GLY A 184 4.51 -10.30 11.34
C GLY A 184 5.12 -10.55 9.96
N ILE A 185 4.90 -9.62 9.05
CA ILE A 185 5.47 -9.61 7.71
C ILE A 185 6.39 -8.40 7.53
N GLU A 186 7.53 -8.59 6.87
CA GLU A 186 8.44 -7.50 6.60
C GLU A 186 7.86 -6.55 5.53
N ALA A 187 7.96 -5.24 5.78
CA ALA A 187 7.46 -4.24 4.84
C ALA A 187 8.13 -4.34 3.47
N ARG A 188 9.40 -4.74 3.44
CA ARG A 188 10.14 -4.99 2.20
C ARG A 188 9.52 -6.15 1.41
N THR A 189 9.18 -7.26 2.06
CA THR A 189 8.50 -8.40 1.42
C THR A 189 7.17 -7.97 0.80
N VAL A 190 6.38 -7.13 1.50
CA VAL A 190 5.13 -6.60 0.93
C VAL A 190 5.41 -5.71 -0.29
N ALA A 191 6.44 -4.87 -0.23
CA ALA A 191 6.83 -4.03 -1.36
C ALA A 191 7.33 -4.84 -2.56
N GLU A 192 8.09 -5.92 -2.33
CA GLU A 192 8.53 -6.85 -3.37
C GLU A 192 7.33 -7.53 -4.04
N ALA A 193 6.35 -8.00 -3.27
CA ALA A 193 5.11 -8.56 -3.80
C ALA A 193 4.33 -7.54 -4.66
N MET A 194 4.27 -6.26 -4.25
CA MET A 194 3.63 -5.22 -5.06
C MET A 194 4.28 -5.08 -6.43
N VAL A 195 5.62 -5.12 -6.50
CA VAL A 195 6.36 -5.06 -7.77
C VAL A 195 6.09 -6.29 -8.63
N ILE A 196 6.09 -7.49 -8.03
CA ILE A 196 5.79 -8.74 -8.73
C ILE A 196 4.37 -8.69 -9.32
N TYR A 197 3.35 -8.33 -8.53
CA TYR A 197 1.98 -8.21 -9.01
C TYR A 197 1.81 -7.17 -10.12
N ASP A 198 2.59 -6.08 -10.11
CA ASP A 198 2.55 -5.14 -11.22
C ASP A 198 3.13 -5.74 -12.50
N LEU A 199 4.22 -6.49 -12.40
CA LEU A 199 4.89 -7.06 -13.57
C LEU A 199 4.18 -8.30 -14.13
N GLU A 200 3.32 -8.97 -13.34
CA GLU A 200 2.47 -10.05 -13.85
C GLU A 200 1.38 -9.51 -14.78
N GLU A 201 1.13 -10.20 -15.90
CA GLU A 201 0.07 -9.87 -16.85
C GLU A 201 -1.30 -10.43 -16.41
N LYS A 202 -1.68 -10.20 -15.17
CA LYS A 202 -2.98 -10.64 -14.64
C LYS A 202 -4.01 -9.53 -14.76
N LYS A 203 -5.22 -9.89 -15.22
CA LYS A 203 -6.40 -9.04 -15.27
C LYS A 203 -7.44 -9.56 -14.27
N GLY A 204 -8.14 -8.66 -13.61
CA GLY A 204 -9.17 -9.01 -12.63
C GLY A 204 -8.92 -8.41 -11.27
N LYS A 205 -9.65 -8.91 -10.26
CA LYS A 205 -9.67 -8.35 -8.92
C LYS A 205 -9.22 -9.41 -7.93
N PHE A 206 -8.13 -9.14 -7.22
CA PHE A 206 -7.44 -10.10 -6.38
C PHE A 206 -7.23 -9.53 -4.98
N ILE A 207 -7.37 -10.39 -3.98
CA ILE A 207 -7.06 -10.07 -2.59
C ILE A 207 -6.07 -11.11 -2.09
N TYR A 208 -4.96 -10.65 -1.50
CA TYR A 208 -3.87 -11.50 -1.04
C TYR A 208 -3.60 -11.25 0.45
N GLU A 209 -3.63 -12.29 1.26
CA GLU A 209 -3.27 -12.23 2.68
C GLU A 209 -1.77 -12.50 2.90
N SER A 210 -1.26 -12.26 4.10
CA SER A 210 0.16 -12.34 4.45
C SER A 210 0.88 -13.59 3.93
N LEU A 211 0.28 -14.78 4.06
CA LEU A 211 0.92 -16.02 3.60
C LEU A 211 1.06 -16.09 2.08
N GLU A 212 0.08 -15.60 1.35
CA GLU A 212 0.12 -15.54 -0.12
C GLU A 212 1.16 -14.53 -0.58
N ILE A 213 1.25 -13.38 0.10
CA ILE A 213 2.28 -12.35 -0.14
C ILE A 213 3.68 -12.92 0.08
N GLU A 214 3.92 -13.62 1.21
CA GLU A 214 5.21 -14.24 1.50
C GLU A 214 5.57 -15.34 0.50
N ASN A 215 4.61 -16.20 0.15
CA ASN A 215 4.83 -17.30 -0.78
C ASN A 215 5.16 -16.80 -2.19
N LEU A 216 4.50 -15.74 -2.64
CA LEU A 216 4.81 -15.13 -3.92
C LEU A 216 6.27 -14.69 -4.00
N VAL A 217 6.76 -13.98 -2.98
CA VAL A 217 8.14 -13.46 -2.96
C VAL A 217 9.18 -14.58 -2.83
N LYS A 218 8.85 -15.68 -2.15
CA LYS A 218 9.77 -16.83 -2.03
C LYS A 218 9.92 -17.65 -3.31
N ASN A 219 8.91 -17.58 -4.19
CA ASN A 219 8.86 -18.40 -5.41
C ASN A 219 9.31 -17.62 -6.66
N ASN A 220 9.69 -16.35 -6.52
CA ASN A 220 10.23 -15.46 -7.56
C ASN A 220 11.66 -15.02 -7.26
#